data_15ecf6d58d2da97207b3c756dafdf8b3
#
_entry.id   15ecf6d58d2da97207b3c756dafdf8b3
#
_cell.length_a   1.000
_cell.length_b   1.000
_cell.length_c   1.000
_cell.angle_alpha   90.00
_cell.angle_beta   90.00
_cell.angle_gamma   90.00
#
_symmetry.space_group_name_H-M   'P 1'
#
loop_
_entity.id
_entity.type
_entity.pdbx_description
1 polymer ?
#
loop_
_entity_poly.entity_id
_entity_poly.type
_entity_poly.pdbx_seq_one_letter_code
_entity_poly.pdbx_strand_id
1 'polypeptide(L)'
;MRQESFTILFLMRKGRPKKNGQAPISARITTGGFRQEIYTQCDCNPELWNQQKERAMGKSKLAIQVNNRINDFRIKIIDIRSKLLAEGFEANALQIKQRYINPLKNTMMLIAGLGDYVQRRQAEVGVRITQRTADKYERLLRYLKQYLAQRGPEEDIPVERMNYEFLDGFSLFLQTAHRCRHNGAVAVMDCLRNFVLYCRRNEWIAKNPFRYYKLKEDQAQAKEHLTARELEILTRKQLDHRLARIRDVFVFCCLTGLAFADADHLRSEHISRDDEGRWWIHKPREKTAVMSRIPLLPMALEILRRYEHDAVCQARGRVLPLPSNQKMNAFMKEIAIVCGIDKVLTTHCARHTFACMAVEYGMPIDVLAKILGHSNTNMTRHYAKFSETVIGREMEAFGEKLASAAAEGDSGL
;
A
#
# COMPACT_ATOMS: atom_id res chain seq x y z
N MET A 1 -14.57 41.39 -3.27
CA MET A 1 -13.24 40.76 -3.11
C MET A 1 -12.23 41.81 -2.70
N ARG A 2 -11.61 41.72 -1.51
CA ARG A 2 -10.53 42.64 -1.15
C ARG A 2 -9.35 42.32 -2.05
N GLN A 3 -8.91 43.29 -2.87
CA GLN A 3 -7.68 43.19 -3.63
C GLN A 3 -6.53 43.00 -2.62
N GLU A 4 -5.94 41.80 -2.58
CA GLU A 4 -4.76 41.54 -1.75
C GLU A 4 -3.62 42.42 -2.21
N SER A 5 -3.11 43.26 -1.29
CA SER A 5 -1.99 44.14 -1.57
C SER A 5 -0.73 43.34 -1.90
N PHE A 6 -0.24 43.46 -3.14
CA PHE A 6 1.01 42.89 -3.58
C PHE A 6 2.06 43.95 -3.74
N THR A 7 3.17 43.86 -3.01
CA THR A 7 4.29 44.81 -3.11
C THR A 7 5.62 44.12 -3.20
N ILE A 8 6.53 44.71 -3.98
CA ILE A 8 7.94 44.31 -4.10
C ILE A 8 8.78 45.50 -3.72
N LEU A 9 9.54 45.40 -2.63
CA LEU A 9 10.41 46.46 -2.11
C LEU A 9 11.87 46.01 -2.17
N PHE A 10 12.72 46.81 -2.79
CA PHE A 10 14.17 46.49 -2.85
C PHE A 10 14.89 47.19 -1.69
N LEU A 11 15.63 46.37 -0.92
CA LEU A 11 16.31 46.81 0.31
C LEU A 11 17.78 46.48 0.22
N MET A 12 18.63 47.47 0.48
CA MET A 12 20.07 47.28 0.63
C MET A 12 20.43 47.00 2.08
N ARG A 13 21.20 45.95 2.34
CA ARG A 13 21.71 45.61 3.69
C ARG A 13 23.05 46.29 3.96
N LYS A 14 23.03 47.62 4.22
CA LYS A 14 24.22 48.42 4.48
C LYS A 14 25.11 47.93 5.61
N GLY A 15 24.55 47.25 6.63
CA GLY A 15 25.28 46.71 7.78
C GLY A 15 26.09 45.43 7.52
N ARG A 16 26.08 44.91 6.28
CA ARG A 16 26.85 43.70 5.91
C ARG A 16 27.51 43.86 4.54
N PRO A 17 28.46 44.81 4.40
CA PRO A 17 29.20 44.96 3.15
C PRO A 17 30.08 43.75 2.89
N LYS A 18 30.25 43.36 1.64
CA LYS A 18 31.20 42.35 1.20
C LYS A 18 32.62 42.87 1.27
N LYS A 19 33.64 42.01 1.16
CA LYS A 19 35.08 42.40 1.18
C LYS A 19 35.44 43.47 0.11
N ASN A 20 34.66 43.60 -0.95
CA ASN A 20 34.82 44.60 -2.02
C ASN A 20 34.07 45.93 -1.76
N GLY A 21 33.57 46.15 -0.55
CA GLY A 21 32.83 47.36 -0.17
C GLY A 21 31.41 47.47 -0.70
N GLN A 22 30.92 46.50 -1.46
CA GLN A 22 29.57 46.50 -2.00
C GLN A 22 28.62 45.83 -0.99
N ALA A 23 27.37 46.30 -0.94
CA ALA A 23 26.32 45.72 -0.10
C ALA A 23 25.25 44.97 -0.93
N PRO A 24 24.76 43.82 -0.46
CA PRO A 24 23.77 43.04 -1.17
C PRO A 24 22.38 43.69 -1.17
N ILE A 25 21.69 43.58 -2.31
CA ILE A 25 20.29 44.04 -2.47
C ILE A 25 19.39 42.83 -2.39
N SER A 26 18.40 42.90 -1.51
CA SER A 26 17.32 41.90 -1.38
C SER A 26 15.98 42.49 -1.79
N ALA A 27 15.14 41.70 -2.44
CA ALA A 27 13.77 42.05 -2.71
C ALA A 27 12.87 41.46 -1.59
N ARG A 28 12.08 42.31 -0.96
CA ARG A 28 11.04 41.94 -0.02
C ARG A 28 9.71 41.88 -0.75
N ILE A 29 9.13 40.69 -0.82
CA ILE A 29 7.81 40.46 -1.42
C ILE A 29 6.80 40.39 -0.29
N THR A 30 5.73 41.15 -0.37
CA THR A 30 4.63 41.13 0.59
C THR A 30 3.32 40.87 -0.16
N THR A 31 2.55 39.88 0.25
CA THR A 31 1.21 39.57 -0.27
C THR A 31 0.44 38.77 0.77
N GLY A 32 -0.87 39.04 0.94
CA GLY A 32 -1.72 38.33 1.89
C GLY A 32 -1.24 38.42 3.35
N GLY A 33 -0.59 39.53 3.78
CA GLY A 33 -0.01 39.67 5.12
C GLY A 33 1.31 38.94 5.38
N PHE A 34 1.78 38.10 4.44
CA PHE A 34 3.06 37.36 4.53
C PHE A 34 4.19 38.10 3.84
N ARG A 35 5.40 38.01 4.42
CA ARG A 35 6.62 38.65 3.88
C ARG A 35 7.70 37.59 3.64
N GLN A 36 8.36 37.69 2.49
CA GLN A 36 9.55 36.87 2.17
C GLN A 36 10.61 37.75 1.55
N GLU A 37 11.87 37.45 1.84
CA GLU A 37 13.01 38.13 1.23
C GLU A 37 13.76 37.15 0.30
N ILE A 38 14.17 37.69 -0.85
CA ILE A 38 14.96 36.98 -1.85
C ILE A 38 16.18 37.84 -2.16
N TYR A 39 17.36 37.25 -2.11
CA TYR A 39 18.56 37.92 -2.58
C TYR A 39 18.51 38.04 -4.11
N THR A 40 18.69 39.28 -4.63
CA THR A 40 18.58 39.56 -6.08
C THR A 40 19.80 39.14 -6.87
N GLN A 41 20.83 38.60 -6.22
CA GLN A 41 22.17 38.33 -6.80
C GLN A 41 22.84 39.61 -7.34
N CYS A 42 22.47 40.74 -6.76
CA CYS A 42 22.96 42.06 -7.15
C CYS A 42 23.51 42.76 -5.92
N ASP A 43 24.71 43.36 -6.09
CA ASP A 43 25.37 44.16 -5.07
C ASP A 43 25.56 45.58 -5.61
N CYS A 44 25.58 46.56 -4.72
CA CYS A 44 25.81 47.97 -5.10
C CYS A 44 26.63 48.68 -4.04
N ASN A 45 27.37 49.73 -4.44
CA ASN A 45 28.03 50.60 -3.49
C ASN A 45 26.96 51.33 -2.63
N PRO A 46 27.03 51.25 -1.26
CA PRO A 46 26.07 51.91 -0.37
C PRO A 46 25.89 53.40 -0.60
N GLU A 47 26.91 54.10 -1.05
CA GLU A 47 26.87 55.54 -1.37
C GLU A 47 26.02 55.87 -2.60
N LEU A 48 25.96 54.96 -3.56
CA LEU A 48 25.18 55.15 -4.77
C LEU A 48 23.70 54.71 -4.62
N TRP A 49 23.36 54.01 -3.54
CA TRP A 49 22.01 53.50 -3.36
C TRP A 49 21.03 54.51 -2.77
N ASN A 50 19.97 54.78 -3.50
CA ASN A 50 18.85 55.55 -2.99
C ASN A 50 17.70 54.64 -2.58
N GLN A 51 17.45 54.55 -1.28
CA GLN A 51 16.42 53.62 -0.75
C GLN A 51 14.99 54.09 -1.08
N GLN A 52 14.74 55.41 -1.17
CA GLN A 52 13.39 55.92 -1.50
C GLN A 52 13.02 55.62 -2.96
N LYS A 53 14.02 55.70 -3.87
CA LYS A 53 13.84 55.40 -5.30
C LYS A 53 14.07 53.95 -5.62
N GLU A 54 14.52 53.17 -4.67
CA GLU A 54 14.88 51.73 -4.83
C GLU A 54 15.81 51.44 -5.98
N ARG A 55 16.82 52.31 -6.18
CA ARG A 55 17.75 52.26 -7.32
C ARG A 55 19.11 52.81 -7.01
N ALA A 56 20.08 52.40 -7.81
CA ALA A 56 21.40 53.02 -7.82
C ALA A 56 21.36 54.35 -8.58
N MET A 57 21.97 55.38 -7.99
CA MET A 57 22.05 56.74 -8.55
C MET A 57 23.28 56.88 -9.42
N GLY A 58 23.23 57.85 -10.37
CA GLY A 58 24.33 58.16 -11.30
C GLY A 58 24.17 57.44 -12.65
N LYS A 59 25.08 57.78 -13.59
CA LYS A 59 25.09 57.28 -14.98
C LYS A 59 26.22 56.27 -15.22
N SER A 60 26.86 55.79 -14.17
CA SER A 60 27.94 54.83 -14.31
C SER A 60 27.42 53.49 -14.89
N LYS A 61 28.28 52.77 -15.65
CA LYS A 61 27.92 51.45 -16.21
C LYS A 61 27.42 50.48 -15.14
N LEU A 62 28.01 50.52 -13.95
CA LEU A 62 27.60 49.71 -12.79
C LEU A 62 26.21 50.09 -12.28
N ALA A 63 25.90 51.39 -12.14
CA ALA A 63 24.56 51.82 -11.68
C ALA A 63 23.46 51.40 -12.67
N ILE A 64 23.74 51.52 -13.99
CA ILE A 64 22.80 51.06 -15.04
C ILE A 64 22.60 49.53 -14.96
N GLN A 65 23.67 48.75 -14.81
CA GLN A 65 23.55 47.28 -14.67
C GLN A 65 22.78 46.86 -13.45
N VAL A 66 22.99 47.51 -12.29
CA VAL A 66 22.24 47.24 -11.07
C VAL A 66 20.75 47.52 -11.29
N ASN A 67 20.42 48.67 -11.88
CA ASN A 67 19.04 49.08 -12.12
C ASN A 67 18.32 48.15 -13.12
N ASN A 68 19.01 47.70 -14.18
CA ASN A 68 18.47 46.73 -15.12
C ASN A 68 18.18 45.40 -14.43
N ARG A 69 19.10 44.86 -13.62
CA ARG A 69 18.87 43.63 -12.86
C ARG A 69 17.71 43.72 -11.89
N ILE A 70 17.53 44.88 -11.24
CA ILE A 70 16.37 45.13 -10.35
C ILE A 70 15.08 45.09 -11.14
N ASN A 71 15.04 45.73 -12.33
CA ASN A 71 13.86 45.69 -13.19
C ASN A 71 13.57 44.29 -13.71
N ASP A 72 14.57 43.54 -14.17
CA ASP A 72 14.41 42.15 -14.62
C ASP A 72 13.91 41.27 -13.50
N PHE A 73 14.41 41.47 -12.27
CA PHE A 73 13.93 40.74 -11.09
C PHE A 73 12.45 41.05 -10.82
N ARG A 74 12.08 42.34 -10.89
CA ARG A 74 10.68 42.77 -10.69
C ARG A 74 9.73 42.11 -11.69
N ILE A 75 10.12 42.13 -12.98
CA ILE A 75 9.35 41.50 -14.07
C ILE A 75 9.19 40.00 -13.82
N LYS A 76 10.27 39.29 -13.45
CA LYS A 76 10.21 37.84 -13.14
C LYS A 76 9.27 37.53 -11.98
N ILE A 77 9.28 38.31 -10.92
CA ILE A 77 8.40 38.10 -9.77
C ILE A 77 6.93 38.35 -10.13
N ILE A 78 6.65 39.37 -10.95
CA ILE A 78 5.28 39.65 -11.44
C ILE A 78 4.80 38.50 -12.35
N ASP A 79 5.64 38.02 -13.27
CA ASP A 79 5.33 36.89 -14.15
C ASP A 79 5.03 35.61 -13.35
N ILE A 80 5.88 35.30 -12.36
CA ILE A 80 5.66 34.15 -11.44
C ILE A 80 4.31 34.28 -10.72
N ARG A 81 3.99 35.48 -10.21
CA ARG A 81 2.71 35.72 -9.55
C ARG A 81 1.53 35.50 -10.49
N SER A 82 1.62 36.05 -11.70
CA SER A 82 0.56 35.92 -12.71
C SER A 82 0.35 34.46 -13.13
N LYS A 83 1.42 33.69 -13.30
CA LYS A 83 1.36 32.24 -13.58
C LYS A 83 0.74 31.47 -12.42
N LEU A 84 1.12 31.72 -11.18
CA LEU A 84 0.54 31.09 -10.01
C LEU A 84 -0.98 31.34 -9.93
N LEU A 85 -1.44 32.58 -10.19
CA LEU A 85 -2.85 32.93 -10.20
C LEU A 85 -3.60 32.25 -11.35
N ALA A 86 -3.01 32.21 -12.56
CA ALA A 86 -3.56 31.53 -13.71
C ALA A 86 -3.66 30.00 -13.49
N GLU A 87 -2.71 29.42 -12.76
CA GLU A 87 -2.70 28.02 -12.35
C GLU A 87 -3.65 27.74 -11.17
N GLY A 88 -4.38 28.78 -10.66
CA GLY A 88 -5.35 28.66 -9.55
C GLY A 88 -4.70 28.49 -8.17
N PHE A 89 -3.41 28.81 -8.02
CA PHE A 89 -2.75 28.84 -6.71
C PHE A 89 -2.94 30.17 -5.99
N GLU A 90 -2.92 30.14 -4.65
CA GLU A 90 -2.70 31.35 -3.87
C GLU A 90 -1.29 31.88 -4.15
N ALA A 91 -1.17 33.07 -4.76
CA ALA A 91 0.12 33.67 -5.05
C ALA A 91 0.69 34.36 -3.79
N ASN A 92 0.90 33.61 -2.69
CA ASN A 92 1.49 34.14 -1.47
C ASN A 92 3.02 34.30 -1.60
N ALA A 93 3.63 35.11 -0.73
CA ALA A 93 5.04 35.47 -0.80
C ALA A 93 5.98 34.24 -0.74
N LEU A 94 5.60 33.18 -0.01
CA LEU A 94 6.38 31.95 0.10
C LEU A 94 6.37 31.14 -1.21
N GLN A 95 5.20 31.00 -1.85
CA GLN A 95 5.08 30.31 -3.13
C GLN A 95 5.82 31.03 -4.25
N ILE A 96 5.71 32.36 -4.29
CA ILE A 96 6.48 33.17 -5.25
C ILE A 96 8.00 32.95 -5.07
N LYS A 97 8.49 33.00 -3.82
CA LYS A 97 9.90 32.75 -3.52
C LYS A 97 10.32 31.32 -3.93
N GLN A 98 9.52 30.30 -3.63
CA GLN A 98 9.81 28.91 -4.00
C GLN A 98 9.88 28.75 -5.52
N ARG A 99 8.95 29.35 -6.26
CA ARG A 99 8.94 29.27 -7.74
C ARG A 99 10.10 30.04 -8.36
N TYR A 100 10.54 31.13 -7.74
CA TYR A 100 11.72 31.89 -8.20
C TYR A 100 13.03 31.12 -7.99
N ILE A 101 13.19 30.46 -6.82
CA ILE A 101 14.40 29.69 -6.49
C ILE A 101 14.46 28.39 -7.30
N ASN A 102 13.31 27.77 -7.59
CA ASN A 102 13.19 26.52 -8.34
C ASN A 102 12.34 26.72 -9.62
N PRO A 103 12.85 27.46 -10.63
CA PRO A 103 12.08 27.77 -11.85
C PRO A 103 11.77 26.54 -12.71
N LEU A 104 12.52 25.45 -12.55
CA LEU A 104 12.40 24.21 -13.34
C LEU A 104 11.48 23.16 -12.69
N LYS A 105 10.75 23.48 -11.63
CA LYS A 105 9.67 22.60 -11.20
C LYS A 105 8.55 22.69 -12.25
N ASN A 106 8.68 21.87 -13.31
CA ASN A 106 7.54 21.52 -14.15
C ASN A 106 6.43 21.08 -13.19
N THR A 107 5.35 21.84 -13.19
CA THR A 107 4.16 21.49 -12.41
C THR A 107 3.68 20.14 -12.92
N MET A 108 4.01 19.07 -12.20
CA MET A 108 3.58 17.73 -12.58
C MET A 108 2.05 17.65 -12.42
N MET A 109 1.36 17.29 -13.48
CA MET A 109 -0.08 17.07 -13.46
C MET A 109 -0.38 15.69 -12.86
N LEU A 110 -1.47 15.57 -12.11
CA LEU A 110 -1.82 14.39 -11.33
C LEU A 110 -2.07 13.15 -12.22
N ILE A 111 -2.93 13.30 -13.23
CA ILE A 111 -3.28 12.19 -14.12
C ILE A 111 -2.11 11.82 -15.03
N ALA A 112 -1.42 12.82 -15.59
CA ALA A 112 -0.23 12.57 -16.41
C ALA A 112 0.87 11.86 -15.60
N GLY A 113 1.24 12.40 -14.43
CA GLY A 113 2.28 11.82 -13.57
C GLY A 113 1.92 10.43 -13.02
N LEU A 114 0.63 10.21 -12.69
CA LEU A 114 0.16 8.88 -12.30
C LEU A 114 0.16 7.91 -13.50
N GLY A 115 -0.16 8.38 -14.70
CA GLY A 115 -0.06 7.59 -15.94
C GLY A 115 1.35 7.06 -16.16
N ASP A 116 2.36 7.93 -16.08
CA ASP A 116 3.78 7.55 -16.19
C ASP A 116 4.19 6.56 -15.07
N TYR A 117 3.69 6.79 -13.85
CA TYR A 117 3.95 5.89 -12.73
C TYR A 117 3.33 4.51 -12.96
N VAL A 118 2.10 4.43 -13.50
CA VAL A 118 1.44 3.16 -13.85
C VAL A 118 2.23 2.41 -14.92
N GLN A 119 2.68 3.07 -15.99
CA GLN A 119 3.52 2.46 -17.02
C GLN A 119 4.81 1.87 -16.43
N ARG A 120 5.46 2.62 -15.53
CA ARG A 120 6.64 2.13 -14.80
C ARG A 120 6.32 0.89 -13.98
N ARG A 121 5.17 0.87 -13.26
CA ARG A 121 4.74 -0.31 -12.51
C ARG A 121 4.45 -1.51 -13.40
N GLN A 122 3.88 -1.30 -14.59
CA GLN A 122 3.69 -2.37 -15.57
C GLN A 122 5.03 -2.97 -16.05
N ALA A 123 6.03 -2.13 -16.30
CA ALA A 123 7.38 -2.60 -16.68
C ALA A 123 8.09 -3.39 -15.55
N GLU A 124 7.68 -3.23 -14.30
CA GLU A 124 8.23 -3.97 -13.15
C GLU A 124 7.57 -5.36 -12.94
N VAL A 125 6.52 -5.68 -13.71
CA VAL A 125 5.80 -6.97 -13.58
C VAL A 125 6.72 -8.15 -13.95
N GLY A 126 6.69 -9.19 -13.13
CA GLY A 126 7.56 -10.37 -13.28
C GLY A 126 8.97 -10.19 -12.71
N VAL A 127 9.40 -8.95 -12.39
CA VAL A 127 10.72 -8.67 -11.80
C VAL A 127 10.60 -8.24 -10.33
N ARG A 128 9.75 -7.25 -10.05
CA ARG A 128 9.60 -6.68 -8.69
C ARG A 128 8.19 -6.78 -8.13
N ILE A 129 7.20 -6.81 -9.00
CA ILE A 129 5.79 -6.87 -8.60
C ILE A 129 5.03 -7.90 -9.43
N THR A 130 3.87 -8.32 -8.93
CA THR A 130 2.93 -9.17 -9.66
C THR A 130 2.01 -8.32 -10.54
N GLN A 131 1.45 -8.89 -11.61
CA GLN A 131 0.43 -8.25 -12.45
C GLN A 131 -0.72 -7.69 -11.59
N ARG A 132 -1.21 -8.48 -10.64
CA ARG A 132 -2.27 -8.04 -9.71
C ARG A 132 -1.91 -6.77 -8.93
N THR A 133 -0.64 -6.52 -8.67
CA THR A 133 -0.18 -5.29 -8.01
C THR A 133 -0.21 -4.12 -8.99
N ALA A 134 0.21 -4.31 -10.23
CA ALA A 134 0.12 -3.30 -11.28
C ALA A 134 -1.34 -2.90 -11.57
N ASP A 135 -2.26 -3.88 -11.65
CA ASP A 135 -3.70 -3.65 -11.88
C ASP A 135 -4.34 -2.74 -10.81
N LYS A 136 -3.81 -2.73 -9.59
CA LYS A 136 -4.29 -1.80 -8.53
C LYS A 136 -4.02 -0.35 -8.89
N TYR A 137 -2.87 -0.05 -9.48
CA TYR A 137 -2.51 1.31 -9.88
C TYR A 137 -3.27 1.76 -11.14
N GLU A 138 -3.54 0.85 -12.08
CA GLU A 138 -4.43 1.13 -13.22
C GLU A 138 -5.85 1.47 -12.75
N ARG A 139 -6.35 0.72 -11.77
CA ARG A 139 -7.64 0.99 -11.16
C ARG A 139 -7.66 2.36 -10.47
N LEU A 140 -6.59 2.71 -9.73
CA LEU A 140 -6.44 4.03 -9.12
C LEU A 140 -6.51 5.14 -10.18
N LEU A 141 -5.75 5.00 -11.29
CA LEU A 141 -5.74 5.98 -12.39
C LEU A 141 -7.14 6.17 -12.98
N ARG A 142 -7.86 5.07 -13.24
CA ARG A 142 -9.23 5.11 -13.76
C ARG A 142 -10.18 5.82 -12.80
N TYR A 143 -10.09 5.53 -11.50
CA TYR A 143 -10.96 6.15 -10.50
C TYR A 143 -10.67 7.63 -10.32
N LEU A 144 -9.40 8.04 -10.34
CA LEU A 144 -9.02 9.46 -10.26
C LEU A 144 -9.49 10.25 -11.49
N LYS A 145 -9.37 9.70 -12.70
CA LYS A 145 -9.93 10.33 -13.91
C LYS A 145 -11.44 10.57 -13.77
N GLN A 146 -12.19 9.57 -13.30
CA GLN A 146 -13.63 9.70 -13.08
C GLN A 146 -13.98 10.71 -11.98
N TYR A 147 -13.19 10.74 -10.89
CA TYR A 147 -13.38 11.70 -9.81
C TYR A 147 -13.17 13.15 -10.27
N LEU A 148 -12.11 13.42 -11.03
CA LEU A 148 -11.85 14.74 -11.58
C LEU A 148 -12.94 15.19 -12.57
N ALA A 149 -13.38 14.31 -13.45
CA ALA A 149 -14.46 14.58 -14.40
C ALA A 149 -15.77 15.00 -13.72
N GLN A 150 -16.04 14.54 -12.49
CA GLN A 150 -17.22 14.98 -11.72
C GLN A 150 -17.04 16.36 -11.03
N ARG A 151 -15.81 16.81 -10.84
CA ARG A 151 -15.52 18.06 -10.12
C ARG A 151 -15.57 19.31 -11.01
N GLY A 152 -15.53 19.17 -12.31
CA GLY A 152 -15.57 20.28 -13.23
C GLY A 152 -14.90 19.97 -14.58
N PRO A 153 -14.75 20.98 -15.44
CA PRO A 153 -14.20 20.82 -16.78
C PRO A 153 -12.68 20.56 -16.81
N GLU A 154 -12.00 20.67 -15.67
CA GLU A 154 -10.56 20.39 -15.59
C GLU A 154 -10.31 18.88 -15.68
N GLU A 155 -9.74 18.41 -16.79
CA GLU A 155 -9.40 16.98 -16.98
C GLU A 155 -8.25 16.52 -16.11
N ASP A 156 -7.36 17.41 -15.66
CA ASP A 156 -6.21 17.13 -14.82
C ASP A 156 -5.88 18.33 -13.91
N ILE A 157 -5.24 18.08 -12.78
CA ILE A 157 -4.83 19.09 -11.81
C ILE A 157 -3.35 18.93 -11.44
N PRO A 158 -2.66 20.01 -11.03
CA PRO A 158 -1.33 19.90 -10.43
C PRO A 158 -1.31 18.96 -9.21
N VAL A 159 -0.31 18.08 -9.10
CA VAL A 159 -0.16 17.19 -7.93
C VAL A 159 -0.08 17.96 -6.61
N GLU A 160 0.37 19.22 -6.64
CA GLU A 160 0.45 20.11 -5.47
C GLU A 160 -0.94 20.54 -4.95
N ARG A 161 -2.00 20.47 -5.77
CA ARG A 161 -3.38 20.73 -5.35
C ARG A 161 -4.02 19.60 -4.57
N MET A 162 -3.39 18.43 -4.49
CA MET A 162 -3.85 17.38 -3.58
C MET A 162 -3.67 17.84 -2.13
N ASN A 163 -4.76 18.21 -1.49
CA ASN A 163 -4.84 18.58 -0.08
C ASN A 163 -5.69 17.57 0.70
N TYR A 164 -5.94 17.82 1.97
CA TYR A 164 -6.78 16.95 2.81
C TYR A 164 -8.20 16.81 2.24
N GLU A 165 -8.83 17.91 1.84
CA GLU A 165 -10.18 17.93 1.25
C GLU A 165 -10.27 17.09 -0.03
N PHE A 166 -9.23 17.16 -0.88
CA PHE A 166 -9.15 16.32 -2.08
C PHE A 166 -9.14 14.83 -1.72
N LEU A 167 -8.32 14.44 -0.73
CA LEU A 167 -8.22 13.04 -0.30
C LEU A 167 -9.53 12.54 0.31
N ASP A 168 -10.17 13.35 1.14
CA ASP A 168 -11.43 13.01 1.78
C ASP A 168 -12.57 12.89 0.76
N GLY A 169 -12.68 13.85 -0.15
CA GLY A 169 -13.65 13.81 -1.24
C GLY A 169 -13.42 12.60 -2.18
N PHE A 170 -12.17 12.25 -2.49
CA PHE A 170 -11.88 11.07 -3.30
C PHE A 170 -12.23 9.77 -2.56
N SER A 171 -11.96 9.69 -1.25
CA SER A 171 -12.36 8.54 -0.44
C SER A 171 -13.88 8.36 -0.39
N LEU A 172 -14.63 9.46 -0.24
CA LEU A 172 -16.10 9.45 -0.28
C LEU A 172 -16.60 9.02 -1.67
N PHE A 173 -16.02 9.54 -2.75
CA PHE A 173 -16.34 9.14 -4.12
C PHE A 173 -16.17 7.63 -4.34
N LEU A 174 -15.08 7.03 -3.84
CA LEU A 174 -14.87 5.58 -3.94
C LEU A 174 -15.99 4.78 -3.28
N GLN A 175 -16.50 5.25 -2.15
CA GLN A 175 -17.54 4.56 -1.40
C GLN A 175 -18.94 4.77 -1.99
N THR A 176 -19.24 5.96 -2.51
CA THR A 176 -20.55 6.32 -3.05
C THR A 176 -20.71 5.90 -4.51
N ALA A 177 -19.85 6.39 -5.40
CA ALA A 177 -19.96 6.14 -6.84
C ALA A 177 -19.53 4.71 -7.23
N HIS A 178 -18.49 4.16 -6.59
CA HIS A 178 -17.99 2.83 -6.87
C HIS A 178 -18.45 1.76 -5.87
N ARG A 179 -19.25 2.13 -4.87
CA ARG A 179 -19.74 1.22 -3.82
C ARG A 179 -18.63 0.39 -3.17
N CYS A 180 -17.42 0.96 -3.10
CA CYS A 180 -16.32 0.31 -2.40
C CYS A 180 -16.67 0.19 -0.91
N ARG A 181 -16.54 -1.00 -0.33
CA ARG A 181 -16.53 -1.12 1.14
C ARG A 181 -15.35 -0.33 1.69
N HIS A 182 -15.43 0.09 2.96
CA HIS A 182 -14.42 0.93 3.61
C HIS A 182 -12.98 0.45 3.36
N ASN A 183 -12.64 -0.78 3.68
CA ASN A 183 -11.30 -1.34 3.47
C ASN A 183 -10.90 -1.41 1.98
N GLY A 184 -11.88 -1.53 1.07
CA GLY A 184 -11.64 -1.44 -0.37
C GLY A 184 -11.23 -0.05 -0.81
N ALA A 185 -11.87 1.01 -0.27
CA ALA A 185 -11.50 2.39 -0.49
C ALA A 185 -10.12 2.68 0.12
N VAL A 186 -9.85 2.24 1.35
CA VAL A 186 -8.55 2.35 2.01
C VAL A 186 -7.43 1.74 1.16
N ALA A 187 -7.65 0.56 0.56
CA ALA A 187 -6.65 -0.08 -0.31
C ALA A 187 -6.34 0.75 -1.58
N VAL A 188 -7.33 1.45 -2.16
CA VAL A 188 -7.11 2.37 -3.28
C VAL A 188 -6.36 3.63 -2.81
N MET A 189 -6.77 4.18 -1.67
CA MET A 189 -6.10 5.34 -1.05
C MET A 189 -4.64 5.03 -0.68
N ASP A 190 -4.33 3.79 -0.29
CA ASP A 190 -2.96 3.35 -0.04
C ASP A 190 -2.10 3.35 -1.32
N CYS A 191 -2.67 2.95 -2.46
CA CYS A 191 -2.01 3.09 -3.76
C CYS A 191 -1.73 4.57 -4.09
N LEU A 192 -2.69 5.48 -3.82
CA LEU A 192 -2.50 6.91 -3.99
C LEU A 192 -1.41 7.45 -3.04
N ARG A 193 -1.38 7.01 -1.80
CA ARG A 193 -0.32 7.36 -0.84
C ARG A 193 1.06 6.97 -1.35
N ASN A 194 1.21 5.78 -1.92
CA ASN A 194 2.47 5.33 -2.51
C ASN A 194 2.90 6.19 -3.70
N PHE A 195 1.95 6.61 -4.56
CA PHE A 195 2.22 7.56 -5.64
C PHE A 195 2.62 8.94 -5.09
N VAL A 196 1.97 9.45 -4.06
CA VAL A 196 2.33 10.70 -3.38
C VAL A 196 3.76 10.64 -2.81
N LEU A 197 4.15 9.52 -2.22
CA LEU A 197 5.52 9.30 -1.74
C LEU A 197 6.53 9.30 -2.91
N TYR A 198 6.16 8.75 -4.05
CA TYR A 198 6.95 8.82 -5.27
C TYR A 198 7.08 10.27 -5.76
N CYS A 199 5.99 11.05 -5.81
CA CYS A 199 6.03 12.46 -6.16
C CYS A 199 6.95 13.26 -5.23
N ARG A 200 6.95 12.95 -3.93
CA ARG A 200 7.85 13.60 -2.96
C ARG A 200 9.33 13.27 -3.21
N ARG A 201 9.64 12.01 -3.52
CA ARG A 201 11.02 11.59 -3.83
C ARG A 201 11.56 12.24 -5.11
N ASN A 202 10.67 12.58 -6.05
CA ASN A 202 11.00 13.31 -7.27
C ASN A 202 10.83 14.83 -7.11
N GLU A 203 10.61 15.31 -5.89
CA GLU A 203 10.47 16.75 -5.56
C GLU A 203 9.33 17.46 -6.29
N TRP A 204 8.35 16.72 -6.81
CA TRP A 204 7.16 17.29 -7.48
C TRP A 204 6.19 17.94 -6.50
N ILE A 205 6.21 17.52 -5.22
CA ILE A 205 5.42 18.10 -4.13
C ILE A 205 6.30 18.35 -2.91
N ALA A 206 6.10 19.51 -2.27
CA ALA A 206 6.83 19.89 -1.06
C ALA A 206 6.20 19.28 0.21
N LYS A 207 4.86 19.27 0.29
CA LYS A 207 4.11 18.80 1.45
C LYS A 207 3.42 17.47 1.14
N ASN A 208 3.41 16.55 2.11
CA ASN A 208 2.67 15.31 1.98
C ASN A 208 1.19 15.53 2.38
N PRO A 209 0.22 15.42 1.47
CA PRO A 209 -1.18 15.59 1.80
C PRO A 209 -1.70 14.54 2.79
N PHE A 210 -1.07 13.35 2.84
CA PHE A 210 -1.42 12.30 3.79
C PHE A 210 -0.87 12.54 5.21
N ARG A 211 -0.16 13.64 5.49
CA ARG A 211 0.43 13.88 6.82
C ARG A 211 -0.62 13.79 7.94
N TYR A 212 -1.80 14.32 7.70
CA TYR A 212 -2.91 14.34 8.65
C TYR A 212 -4.05 13.40 8.27
N TYR A 213 -3.99 12.78 7.09
CA TYR A 213 -4.98 11.83 6.61
C TYR A 213 -4.57 10.41 6.99
N LYS A 214 -5.21 9.85 8.02
CA LYS A 214 -4.90 8.49 8.50
C LYS A 214 -5.75 7.47 7.76
N LEU A 215 -5.10 6.57 7.03
CA LEU A 215 -5.73 5.38 6.49
C LEU A 215 -5.90 4.36 7.63
N LYS A 216 -7.13 4.21 8.11
CA LYS A 216 -7.47 3.25 9.14
C LYS A 216 -8.40 2.21 8.53
N GLU A 217 -7.96 0.97 8.51
CA GLU A 217 -8.84 -0.15 8.13
C GLU A 217 -9.79 -0.47 9.28
N ASP A 218 -11.04 -0.79 8.93
CA ASP A 218 -11.94 -1.42 9.88
C ASP A 218 -11.39 -2.80 10.25
N GLN A 219 -11.62 -3.20 11.49
CA GLN A 219 -11.25 -4.54 11.91
C GLN A 219 -11.94 -5.55 10.99
N ALA A 220 -11.14 -6.38 10.32
CA ALA A 220 -11.69 -7.46 9.51
C ALA A 220 -12.57 -8.33 10.42
N GLN A 221 -13.82 -8.56 10.00
CA GLN A 221 -14.66 -9.58 10.63
C GLN A 221 -13.87 -10.89 10.68
N ALA A 222 -14.05 -11.64 11.77
CA ALA A 222 -13.43 -12.95 11.90
C ALA A 222 -13.76 -13.76 10.65
N LYS A 223 -12.72 -14.20 9.94
CA LYS A 223 -12.94 -14.96 8.72
C LYS A 223 -13.50 -16.32 9.09
N GLU A 224 -14.53 -16.72 8.38
CA GLU A 224 -15.15 -18.00 8.58
C GLU A 224 -14.15 -19.14 8.32
N HIS A 225 -14.25 -20.17 9.14
CA HIS A 225 -13.53 -21.44 9.00
C HIS A 225 -14.46 -22.59 9.39
N LEU A 226 -14.15 -23.78 8.91
CA LEU A 226 -14.90 -24.97 9.30
C LEU A 226 -14.46 -25.46 10.67
N THR A 227 -15.42 -25.90 11.47
CA THR A 227 -15.16 -26.75 12.64
C THR A 227 -14.74 -28.15 12.20
N ALA A 228 -14.14 -28.94 13.08
CA ALA A 228 -13.79 -30.34 12.79
C ALA A 228 -15.00 -31.14 12.32
N ARG A 229 -16.17 -30.95 12.95
CA ARG A 229 -17.42 -31.61 12.57
C ARG A 229 -17.91 -31.20 11.18
N GLU A 230 -17.89 -29.94 10.84
CA GLU A 230 -18.27 -29.46 9.51
C GLU A 230 -17.31 -29.98 8.42
N LEU A 231 -16.00 -30.05 8.71
CA LEU A 231 -15.03 -30.63 7.81
C LEU A 231 -15.28 -32.14 7.62
N GLU A 232 -15.65 -32.86 8.65
CA GLU A 232 -16.04 -34.28 8.58
C GLU A 232 -17.29 -34.48 7.72
N ILE A 233 -18.36 -33.69 7.96
CA ILE A 233 -19.60 -33.73 7.15
C ILE A 233 -19.25 -33.50 5.67
N LEU A 234 -18.48 -32.47 5.37
CA LEU A 234 -18.07 -32.13 4.01
C LEU A 234 -17.26 -33.25 3.37
N THR A 235 -16.33 -33.86 4.10
CA THR A 235 -15.47 -34.94 3.60
C THR A 235 -16.26 -36.20 3.27
N ARG A 236 -17.23 -36.57 4.11
CA ARG A 236 -18.04 -37.79 3.96
C ARG A 236 -19.22 -37.64 3.00
N LYS A 237 -19.62 -36.40 2.65
CA LYS A 237 -20.80 -36.16 1.81
C LYS A 237 -20.64 -36.81 0.45
N GLN A 238 -21.61 -37.60 0.06
CA GLN A 238 -21.69 -38.07 -1.33
C GLN A 238 -22.11 -36.93 -2.25
N LEU A 239 -21.32 -36.66 -3.26
CA LEU A 239 -21.48 -35.61 -4.24
C LEU A 239 -21.31 -36.16 -5.64
N ASP A 240 -21.87 -35.50 -6.65
CA ASP A 240 -21.57 -35.82 -8.04
C ASP A 240 -20.06 -35.69 -8.33
N HIS A 241 -19.62 -36.34 -9.42
CA HIS A 241 -18.20 -36.38 -9.78
C HIS A 241 -17.55 -35.00 -9.87
N ARG A 242 -18.27 -33.99 -10.38
CA ARG A 242 -17.77 -32.60 -10.54
C ARG A 242 -17.55 -31.95 -9.17
N LEU A 243 -18.53 -32.00 -8.30
CA LEU A 243 -18.47 -31.40 -6.95
C LEU A 243 -17.50 -32.18 -6.04
N ALA A 244 -17.43 -33.51 -6.19
CA ALA A 244 -16.49 -34.34 -5.45
C ALA A 244 -15.03 -33.93 -5.70
N ARG A 245 -14.65 -33.65 -6.95
CA ARG A 245 -13.31 -33.14 -7.29
C ARG A 245 -13.00 -31.80 -6.61
N ILE A 246 -13.98 -30.90 -6.57
CA ILE A 246 -13.84 -29.58 -5.92
C ILE A 246 -13.69 -29.73 -4.41
N ARG A 247 -14.53 -30.58 -3.79
CA ARG A 247 -14.45 -30.92 -2.38
C ARG A 247 -13.08 -31.48 -2.02
N ASP A 248 -12.57 -32.44 -2.79
CA ASP A 248 -11.29 -33.08 -2.51
C ASP A 248 -10.14 -32.07 -2.50
N VAL A 249 -10.11 -31.14 -3.47
CA VAL A 249 -9.14 -30.06 -3.49
C VAL A 249 -9.28 -29.14 -2.27
N PHE A 250 -10.51 -28.81 -1.89
CA PHE A 250 -10.77 -27.96 -0.72
C PHE A 250 -10.34 -28.66 0.57
N VAL A 251 -10.68 -29.95 0.75
CA VAL A 251 -10.27 -30.77 1.89
C VAL A 251 -8.75 -30.88 1.95
N PHE A 252 -8.08 -31.11 0.81
CA PHE A 252 -6.63 -31.11 0.74
C PHE A 252 -6.03 -29.82 1.27
N CYS A 253 -6.59 -28.67 0.88
CA CYS A 253 -6.16 -27.37 1.39
C CYS A 253 -6.46 -27.19 2.90
N CYS A 254 -7.55 -27.80 3.41
CA CYS A 254 -7.85 -27.85 4.85
C CYS A 254 -6.86 -28.71 5.64
N LEU A 255 -6.23 -29.69 5.01
CA LEU A 255 -5.28 -30.60 5.66
C LEU A 255 -3.82 -30.16 5.53
N THR A 256 -3.52 -29.26 4.57
CA THR A 256 -2.13 -28.82 4.28
C THR A 256 -1.91 -27.34 4.56
N GLY A 257 -2.98 -26.56 4.69
CA GLY A 257 -2.88 -25.10 4.82
C GLY A 257 -2.39 -24.39 3.56
N LEU A 258 -2.26 -25.07 2.41
CA LEU A 258 -1.87 -24.42 1.15
C LEU A 258 -2.89 -23.36 0.74
N ALA A 259 -2.41 -22.23 0.23
CA ALA A 259 -3.27 -21.27 -0.43
C ALA A 259 -3.63 -21.78 -1.83
N PHE A 260 -4.74 -21.29 -2.41
CA PHE A 260 -5.20 -21.71 -3.73
C PHE A 260 -4.09 -21.65 -4.79
N ALA A 261 -3.36 -20.54 -4.87
CA ALA A 261 -2.27 -20.41 -5.85
C ALA A 261 -1.14 -21.44 -5.63
N ASP A 262 -0.81 -21.73 -4.37
CA ASP A 262 0.22 -22.70 -4.03
C ASP A 262 -0.23 -24.14 -4.37
N ALA A 263 -1.52 -24.46 -4.16
CA ALA A 263 -2.10 -25.74 -4.54
C ALA A 263 -2.26 -25.88 -6.07
N ASP A 264 -2.60 -24.79 -6.77
CA ASP A 264 -2.73 -24.76 -8.24
C ASP A 264 -1.40 -25.02 -8.96
N HIS A 265 -0.28 -24.59 -8.35
CA HIS A 265 1.07 -24.81 -8.87
C HIS A 265 1.82 -25.94 -8.14
N LEU A 266 1.11 -26.81 -7.41
CA LEU A 266 1.70 -27.98 -6.79
C LEU A 266 1.99 -29.04 -7.86
N ARG A 267 3.25 -29.53 -7.91
CA ARG A 267 3.74 -30.53 -8.85
C ARG A 267 4.35 -31.71 -8.10
N SER A 268 4.57 -32.84 -8.79
CA SER A 268 5.19 -34.01 -8.20
C SER A 268 6.59 -33.74 -7.65
N GLU A 269 7.38 -32.87 -8.29
CA GLU A 269 8.72 -32.47 -7.82
C GLU A 269 8.74 -31.80 -6.45
N HIS A 270 7.60 -31.24 -6.02
CA HIS A 270 7.45 -30.62 -4.70
C HIS A 270 7.13 -31.64 -3.59
N ILE A 271 6.89 -32.89 -3.95
CA ILE A 271 6.49 -33.97 -3.03
C ILE A 271 7.63 -34.98 -2.91
N SER A 272 8.12 -35.15 -1.70
CA SER A 272 9.23 -36.06 -1.43
C SER A 272 8.98 -36.89 -0.18
N ARG A 273 9.71 -37.97 -0.03
CA ARG A 273 9.68 -38.83 1.16
C ARG A 273 10.97 -38.63 1.95
N ASP A 274 10.87 -38.49 3.27
CA ASP A 274 12.03 -38.41 4.15
C ASP A 274 12.59 -39.82 4.49
N ASP A 275 13.71 -39.84 5.20
CA ASP A 275 14.38 -41.09 5.61
C ASP A 275 13.55 -41.94 6.57
N GLU A 276 12.59 -41.30 7.28
CA GLU A 276 11.65 -41.97 8.17
C GLU A 276 10.38 -42.45 7.44
N GLY A 277 10.32 -42.25 6.13
CA GLY A 277 9.22 -42.71 5.30
C GLY A 277 8.00 -41.78 5.26
N ARG A 278 8.08 -40.58 5.83
CA ARG A 278 6.99 -39.59 5.83
C ARG A 278 7.00 -38.81 4.54
N TRP A 279 5.85 -38.52 3.99
CA TRP A 279 5.68 -37.69 2.82
C TRP A 279 5.59 -36.21 3.18
N TRP A 280 6.26 -35.38 2.40
CA TRP A 280 6.37 -33.95 2.61
C TRP A 280 6.06 -33.18 1.34
N ILE A 281 5.49 -31.96 1.51
CA ILE A 281 5.48 -30.92 0.49
C ILE A 281 6.58 -29.92 0.84
N HIS A 282 7.50 -29.70 -0.10
CA HIS A 282 8.50 -28.65 -0.07
C HIS A 282 8.22 -27.68 -1.22
N LYS A 283 7.54 -26.57 -0.95
CA LYS A 283 7.14 -25.63 -1.99
C LYS A 283 7.34 -24.18 -1.55
N PRO A 284 8.09 -23.36 -2.33
CA PRO A 284 8.10 -21.92 -2.10
C PRO A 284 6.72 -21.33 -2.41
N ARG A 285 6.27 -20.44 -1.56
CA ARG A 285 4.97 -19.77 -1.76
C ARG A 285 5.01 -18.84 -2.96
N GLU A 286 3.98 -18.89 -3.80
CA GLU A 286 3.81 -18.02 -4.97
C GLU A 286 3.84 -16.52 -4.60
N LYS A 287 3.32 -16.16 -3.43
CA LYS A 287 3.21 -14.76 -3.01
C LYS A 287 4.48 -14.19 -2.39
N THR A 288 5.26 -14.99 -1.68
CA THR A 288 6.34 -14.50 -0.79
C THR A 288 7.68 -15.19 -1.01
N ALA A 289 7.73 -16.20 -1.87
CA ALA A 289 8.87 -17.08 -2.10
C ALA A 289 9.41 -17.78 -0.83
N VAL A 290 8.72 -17.65 0.32
CA VAL A 290 9.09 -18.34 1.56
C VAL A 290 8.77 -19.81 1.43
N MET A 291 9.71 -20.67 1.78
CA MET A 291 9.57 -22.14 1.71
C MET A 291 8.54 -22.62 2.73
N SER A 292 7.49 -23.28 2.25
CA SER A 292 6.55 -24.07 3.06
C SER A 292 7.05 -25.51 3.14
N ARG A 293 7.07 -26.08 4.33
CA ARG A 293 7.42 -27.48 4.61
C ARG A 293 6.26 -28.11 5.32
N ILE A 294 5.54 -28.99 4.64
CA ILE A 294 4.26 -29.51 5.10
C ILE A 294 4.32 -31.03 5.12
N PRO A 295 4.30 -31.69 6.29
CA PRO A 295 4.15 -33.13 6.36
C PRO A 295 2.73 -33.51 5.90
N LEU A 296 2.62 -34.52 5.05
CA LEU A 296 1.34 -34.96 4.51
C LEU A 296 0.67 -35.95 5.45
N LEU A 297 -0.54 -35.62 5.87
CA LEU A 297 -1.42 -36.51 6.61
C LEU A 297 -1.93 -37.64 5.70
N PRO A 298 -2.25 -38.85 6.22
CA PRO A 298 -2.75 -39.97 5.43
C PRO A 298 -3.90 -39.62 4.48
N MET A 299 -4.88 -38.87 4.96
CA MET A 299 -6.02 -38.42 4.16
C MET A 299 -5.61 -37.48 3.00
N ALA A 300 -4.60 -36.64 3.19
CA ALA A 300 -4.07 -35.78 2.12
C ALA A 300 -3.36 -36.63 1.06
N LEU A 301 -2.62 -37.69 1.45
CA LEU A 301 -2.00 -38.63 0.55
C LEU A 301 -3.03 -39.44 -0.27
N GLU A 302 -4.14 -39.83 0.34
CA GLU A 302 -5.23 -40.52 -0.36
C GLU A 302 -5.83 -39.64 -1.46
N ILE A 303 -5.98 -38.35 -1.20
CA ILE A 303 -6.45 -37.40 -2.21
C ILE A 303 -5.44 -37.31 -3.37
N LEU A 304 -4.15 -37.18 -3.09
CA LEU A 304 -3.11 -37.16 -4.13
C LEU A 304 -3.12 -38.43 -5.00
N ARG A 305 -3.20 -39.60 -4.37
CA ARG A 305 -3.25 -40.91 -5.08
C ARG A 305 -4.48 -41.01 -5.99
N ARG A 306 -5.64 -40.47 -5.55
CA ARG A 306 -6.87 -40.46 -6.34
C ARG A 306 -6.71 -39.74 -7.68
N TYR A 307 -5.85 -38.73 -7.75
CA TYR A 307 -5.63 -37.91 -8.93
C TYR A 307 -4.29 -38.18 -9.64
N GLU A 308 -3.51 -39.16 -9.22
CA GLU A 308 -2.19 -39.49 -9.79
C GLU A 308 -2.28 -39.78 -11.29
N HIS A 309 -3.33 -40.49 -11.71
CA HIS A 309 -3.55 -40.86 -13.13
C HIS A 309 -4.62 -40.04 -13.81
N ASP A 310 -5.05 -38.89 -13.22
CA ASP A 310 -6.04 -38.01 -13.83
C ASP A 310 -5.46 -37.31 -15.06
N ALA A 311 -6.10 -37.52 -16.21
CA ALA A 311 -5.63 -37.00 -17.50
C ALA A 311 -5.50 -35.47 -17.53
N VAL A 312 -6.38 -34.74 -16.82
CA VAL A 312 -6.33 -33.28 -16.74
C VAL A 312 -5.15 -32.82 -15.88
N CYS A 313 -4.86 -33.54 -14.78
CA CYS A 313 -3.72 -33.26 -13.94
C CYS A 313 -2.40 -33.51 -14.69
N GLN A 314 -2.29 -34.64 -15.38
CA GLN A 314 -1.12 -34.99 -16.18
C GLN A 314 -0.86 -34.00 -17.32
N ALA A 315 -1.89 -33.65 -18.10
CA ALA A 315 -1.78 -32.68 -19.20
C ALA A 315 -1.31 -31.28 -18.73
N ARG A 316 -1.56 -30.91 -17.47
CA ARG A 316 -1.17 -29.63 -16.89
C ARG A 316 0.10 -29.73 -16.03
N GLY A 317 0.67 -30.91 -15.84
CA GLY A 317 1.79 -31.15 -14.92
C GLY A 317 1.45 -30.81 -13.47
N ARG A 318 0.20 -31.05 -13.03
CA ARG A 318 -0.30 -30.76 -11.67
C ARG A 318 -0.71 -32.02 -10.96
N VAL A 319 -0.67 -32.00 -9.63
CA VAL A 319 -1.08 -33.16 -8.82
C VAL A 319 -2.54 -33.11 -8.36
N LEU A 320 -3.23 -31.98 -8.59
CA LEU A 320 -4.62 -31.76 -8.18
C LEU A 320 -5.45 -31.14 -9.31
N PRO A 321 -6.74 -31.51 -9.45
CA PRO A 321 -7.60 -31.05 -10.54
C PRO A 321 -8.27 -29.68 -10.22
N LEU A 322 -7.47 -28.62 -10.09
CA LEU A 322 -7.99 -27.31 -9.77
C LEU A 322 -8.61 -26.60 -10.99
N PRO A 323 -9.85 -26.07 -10.86
CA PRO A 323 -10.39 -25.10 -11.81
C PRO A 323 -9.84 -23.70 -11.50
N SER A 324 -10.30 -22.68 -12.23
CA SER A 324 -9.99 -21.29 -11.82
C SER A 324 -10.53 -20.97 -10.42
N ASN A 325 -9.86 -20.06 -9.70
CA ASN A 325 -10.26 -19.66 -8.34
C ASN A 325 -11.72 -19.18 -8.27
N GLN A 326 -12.19 -18.48 -9.30
CA GLN A 326 -13.57 -18.02 -9.38
C GLN A 326 -14.56 -19.19 -9.44
N LYS A 327 -14.29 -20.18 -10.31
CA LYS A 327 -15.11 -21.40 -10.40
C LYS A 327 -15.06 -22.21 -9.13
N MET A 328 -13.86 -22.37 -8.53
CA MET A 328 -13.70 -23.05 -7.23
C MET A 328 -14.60 -22.44 -6.17
N ASN A 329 -14.57 -21.11 -6.00
CA ASN A 329 -15.39 -20.41 -5.01
C ASN A 329 -16.90 -20.51 -5.33
N ALA A 330 -17.30 -20.55 -6.60
CA ALA A 330 -18.70 -20.73 -6.98
C ALA A 330 -19.21 -22.14 -6.58
N PHE A 331 -18.44 -23.19 -6.90
CA PHE A 331 -18.79 -24.56 -6.54
C PHE A 331 -18.74 -24.82 -5.03
N MET A 332 -17.84 -24.17 -4.29
CA MET A 332 -17.80 -24.30 -2.84
C MET A 332 -19.06 -23.76 -2.16
N LYS A 333 -19.70 -22.74 -2.73
CA LYS A 333 -21.02 -22.28 -2.23
C LYS A 333 -22.11 -23.34 -2.46
N GLU A 334 -22.11 -24.00 -3.60
CA GLU A 334 -23.04 -25.10 -3.92
C GLU A 334 -22.82 -26.26 -2.95
N ILE A 335 -21.57 -26.65 -2.71
CA ILE A 335 -21.21 -27.71 -1.77
C ILE A 335 -21.63 -27.36 -0.34
N ALA A 336 -21.46 -26.11 0.11
CA ALA A 336 -21.89 -25.66 1.43
C ALA A 336 -23.40 -25.88 1.63
N ILE A 337 -24.21 -25.50 0.64
CA ILE A 337 -25.69 -25.71 0.67
C ILE A 337 -26.00 -27.20 0.75
N VAL A 338 -25.42 -28.05 -0.09
CA VAL A 338 -25.66 -29.49 -0.12
C VAL A 338 -25.23 -30.17 1.20
N CYS A 339 -24.20 -29.62 1.86
CA CYS A 339 -23.71 -30.11 3.15
C CYS A 339 -24.47 -29.55 4.36
N GLY A 340 -25.37 -28.57 4.16
CA GLY A 340 -26.07 -27.90 5.26
C GLY A 340 -25.14 -27.03 6.11
N ILE A 341 -24.08 -26.49 5.52
CA ILE A 341 -23.10 -25.62 6.19
C ILE A 341 -23.51 -24.17 5.94
N ASP A 342 -23.92 -23.47 6.98
CA ASP A 342 -24.32 -22.06 6.94
C ASP A 342 -23.09 -21.15 7.08
N LYS A 343 -22.14 -21.30 6.12
CA LYS A 343 -20.92 -20.49 6.02
C LYS A 343 -20.56 -20.26 4.56
N VAL A 344 -20.00 -19.08 4.27
CA VAL A 344 -19.51 -18.78 2.91
C VAL A 344 -18.15 -19.43 2.70
N LEU A 345 -18.14 -20.63 2.13
CA LEU A 345 -16.91 -21.35 1.85
C LEU A 345 -16.18 -20.74 0.63
N THR A 346 -14.93 -20.40 0.82
CA THR A 346 -14.00 -19.91 -0.20
C THR A 346 -12.68 -20.66 -0.12
N THR A 347 -11.87 -20.62 -1.17
CA THR A 347 -10.53 -21.22 -1.14
C THR A 347 -9.67 -20.72 0.02
N HIS A 348 -9.89 -19.49 0.48
CA HIS A 348 -9.19 -18.94 1.64
C HIS A 348 -9.68 -19.51 2.96
N CYS A 349 -10.97 -19.86 3.04
CA CYS A 349 -11.57 -20.54 4.19
C CYS A 349 -10.85 -21.86 4.50
N ALA A 350 -10.45 -22.65 3.49
CA ALA A 350 -9.70 -23.88 3.70
C ALA A 350 -8.40 -23.67 4.51
N ARG A 351 -7.60 -22.68 4.13
CA ARG A 351 -6.37 -22.34 4.85
C ARG A 351 -6.64 -21.80 6.26
N HIS A 352 -7.74 -21.04 6.44
CA HIS A 352 -8.18 -20.62 7.77
C HIS A 352 -8.58 -21.81 8.64
N THR A 353 -9.33 -22.76 8.07
CA THR A 353 -9.72 -24.01 8.73
C THR A 353 -8.47 -24.75 9.23
N PHE A 354 -7.48 -24.98 8.37
CA PHE A 354 -6.22 -25.58 8.78
C PHE A 354 -5.57 -24.83 9.95
N ALA A 355 -5.41 -23.52 9.82
CA ALA A 355 -4.71 -22.74 10.81
C ALA A 355 -5.44 -22.67 12.17
N CYS A 356 -6.75 -22.51 12.15
CA CYS A 356 -7.57 -22.51 13.39
C CYS A 356 -7.57 -23.88 14.07
N MET A 357 -7.76 -24.96 13.31
CA MET A 357 -7.69 -26.33 13.84
C MET A 357 -6.31 -26.64 14.40
N ALA A 358 -5.23 -26.27 13.69
CA ALA A 358 -3.87 -26.50 14.18
C ALA A 358 -3.63 -25.82 15.54
N VAL A 359 -4.10 -24.57 15.71
CA VAL A 359 -4.01 -23.87 17.00
C VAL A 359 -4.91 -24.53 18.05
N GLU A 360 -6.13 -24.92 17.69
CA GLU A 360 -7.09 -25.59 18.59
C GLU A 360 -6.54 -26.92 19.11
N TYR A 361 -5.80 -27.67 18.26
CA TYR A 361 -5.12 -28.91 18.65
C TYR A 361 -3.72 -28.72 19.23
N GLY A 362 -3.34 -27.50 19.60
CA GLY A 362 -2.12 -27.19 20.35
C GLY A 362 -0.85 -27.08 19.52
N MET A 363 -0.94 -26.90 18.19
CA MET A 363 0.25 -26.67 17.37
C MET A 363 0.87 -25.31 17.73
N PRO A 364 2.19 -25.26 18.06
CA PRO A 364 2.87 -24.01 18.34
C PRO A 364 2.80 -23.03 17.16
N ILE A 365 2.56 -21.74 17.44
CA ILE A 365 2.40 -20.69 16.43
C ILE A 365 3.59 -20.60 15.48
N ASP A 366 4.81 -20.80 15.99
CA ASP A 366 6.03 -20.74 15.17
C ASP A 366 6.14 -21.92 14.21
N VAL A 367 5.68 -23.10 14.61
CA VAL A 367 5.60 -24.29 13.74
C VAL A 367 4.55 -24.07 12.67
N LEU A 368 3.37 -23.59 13.07
CA LEU A 368 2.29 -23.23 12.13
C LEU A 368 2.74 -22.18 11.11
N ALA A 369 3.50 -21.16 11.54
CA ALA A 369 4.04 -20.15 10.65
C ALA A 369 4.96 -20.73 9.57
N LYS A 370 5.81 -21.71 9.91
CA LYS A 370 6.68 -22.42 8.97
C LYS A 370 5.88 -23.28 7.98
N ILE A 371 4.88 -24.02 8.46
CA ILE A 371 3.98 -24.80 7.60
C ILE A 371 3.26 -23.89 6.61
N LEU A 372 2.72 -22.77 7.10
CA LEU A 372 2.02 -21.80 6.28
C LEU A 372 2.95 -20.97 5.37
N GLY A 373 4.26 -21.02 5.55
CA GLY A 373 5.22 -20.20 4.79
C GLY A 373 5.00 -18.70 5.03
N HIS A 374 4.77 -18.30 6.27
CA HIS A 374 4.70 -16.90 6.65
C HIS A 374 6.10 -16.34 6.89
N SER A 375 6.37 -15.16 6.35
CA SER A 375 7.64 -14.44 6.58
C SER A 375 7.72 -13.81 7.98
N ASN A 376 6.58 -13.66 8.65
CA ASN A 376 6.46 -13.09 9.99
C ASN A 376 5.37 -13.81 10.77
N THR A 377 5.67 -14.20 12.01
CA THR A 377 4.73 -14.88 12.93
C THR A 377 3.51 -14.02 13.30
N ASN A 378 3.61 -12.69 13.21
CA ASN A 378 2.47 -11.79 13.40
C ASN A 378 1.31 -12.12 12.44
N MET A 379 1.59 -12.63 11.23
CA MET A 379 0.56 -13.08 10.30
C MET A 379 -0.16 -14.33 10.80
N THR A 380 0.50 -15.15 11.61
CA THR A 380 -0.06 -16.38 12.19
C THR A 380 -0.82 -16.09 13.48
N ARG A 381 -0.43 -15.06 14.24
CA ARG A 381 -1.10 -14.64 15.48
C ARG A 381 -2.57 -14.26 15.29
N HIS A 382 -3.00 -13.89 14.08
CA HIS A 382 -4.42 -13.66 13.78
C HIS A 382 -5.29 -14.90 13.99
N TYR A 383 -4.68 -16.12 13.93
CA TYR A 383 -5.37 -17.36 14.22
C TYR A 383 -5.40 -17.72 15.71
N ALA A 384 -4.53 -17.09 16.51
CA ALA A 384 -4.40 -17.31 17.95
C ALA A 384 -5.48 -16.59 18.78
N LYS A 385 -6.68 -16.40 18.24
CA LYS A 385 -7.84 -16.12 19.06
C LYS A 385 -8.22 -17.44 19.73
N PHE A 386 -7.55 -17.74 20.83
CA PHE A 386 -7.80 -18.93 21.62
C PHE A 386 -9.25 -18.96 22.05
N SER A 387 -9.95 -20.06 21.73
CA SER A 387 -11.26 -20.32 22.30
C SER A 387 -11.12 -20.53 23.81
N GLU A 388 -12.17 -20.28 24.59
CA GLU A 388 -12.19 -20.58 26.02
C GLU A 388 -11.80 -22.03 26.29
N THR A 389 -12.16 -22.94 25.39
CA THR A 389 -11.78 -24.35 25.43
C THR A 389 -10.26 -24.58 25.41
N VAL A 390 -9.54 -23.83 24.55
CA VAL A 390 -8.06 -23.93 24.49
C VAL A 390 -7.45 -23.35 25.75
N ILE A 391 -7.94 -22.21 26.22
CA ILE A 391 -7.46 -21.59 27.46
C ILE A 391 -7.68 -22.54 28.62
N GLY A 392 -8.86 -23.14 28.75
CA GLY A 392 -9.19 -24.12 29.80
C GLY A 392 -8.24 -25.31 29.78
N ARG A 393 -8.06 -25.95 28.64
CA ARG A 393 -7.16 -27.09 28.46
C ARG A 393 -5.69 -26.75 28.83
N GLU A 394 -5.18 -25.62 28.38
CA GLU A 394 -3.80 -25.22 28.72
C GLU A 394 -3.64 -24.91 30.21
N MET A 395 -4.67 -24.35 30.87
CA MET A 395 -4.66 -24.14 32.32
C MET A 395 -4.75 -25.46 33.09
N GLU A 396 -5.55 -26.42 32.64
CA GLU A 396 -5.61 -27.76 33.23
C GLU A 396 -4.23 -28.45 33.10
N ALA A 397 -3.63 -28.49 31.93
CA ALA A 397 -2.31 -29.05 31.69
C ALA A 397 -1.21 -28.37 32.52
N PHE A 398 -1.31 -27.05 32.73
CA PHE A 398 -0.41 -26.30 33.61
C PHE A 398 -0.61 -26.71 35.09
N GLY A 399 -1.86 -26.88 35.52
CA GLY A 399 -2.18 -27.34 36.87
C GLY A 399 -1.63 -28.75 37.16
N GLU A 400 -1.76 -29.69 36.22
CA GLU A 400 -1.21 -31.04 36.33
C GLU A 400 0.31 -31.05 36.45
N LYS A 401 1.02 -30.21 35.67
CA LYS A 401 2.48 -30.07 35.76
C LYS A 401 2.94 -29.48 37.11
N LEU A 402 2.18 -28.51 37.64
CA LEU A 402 2.46 -27.96 38.96
C LEU A 402 2.28 -28.99 40.08
N ALA A 403 1.22 -29.79 40.00
CA ALA A 403 0.95 -30.87 40.96
C ALA A 403 2.07 -31.95 40.94
N SER A 404 2.49 -32.34 39.72
CA SER A 404 3.57 -33.31 39.55
C SER A 404 4.91 -32.80 40.07
N ALA A 405 5.25 -31.52 39.82
CA ALA A 405 6.45 -30.91 40.33
C ALA A 405 6.46 -30.77 41.86
N ALA A 406 5.28 -30.56 42.48
CA ALA A 406 5.14 -30.51 43.94
C ALA A 406 5.30 -31.92 44.55
N ALA A 407 4.80 -32.97 43.88
CA ALA A 407 4.95 -34.35 44.38
C ALA A 407 6.40 -34.88 44.28
N GLU A 408 7.16 -34.45 43.27
CA GLU A 408 8.58 -34.78 43.13
C GLU A 408 9.47 -34.05 44.16
N GLY A 409 9.08 -32.84 44.60
CA GLY A 409 9.75 -32.08 45.64
C GLY A 409 9.58 -32.66 47.07
N ASP A 410 8.51 -33.40 47.30
CA ASP A 410 8.17 -33.98 48.63
C ASP A 410 8.80 -35.37 48.84
N SER A 411 9.29 -36.01 47.77
CA SER A 411 9.96 -37.32 47.81
C SER A 411 11.50 -37.25 48.03
N GLY A 412 12.03 -36.06 48.23
CA GLY A 412 13.48 -35.78 48.37
C GLY A 412 13.92 -35.24 49.74
N LEU A 413 13.10 -35.35 50.78
CA LEU A 413 13.48 -35.01 52.17
C LEU A 413 13.60 -36.26 53.03
#